data_c58195ec6ba2fbfbc0a43cc31d0fc02c
#
_entry.id   c58195ec6ba2fbfbc0a43cc31d0fc02c
#
_cell.length_a   1.000
_cell.length_b   1.000
_cell.length_c   1.000
_cell.angle_alpha   90.00
_cell.angle_beta   90.00
_cell.angle_gamma   90.00
#
_symmetry.space_group_name_H-M   'P 1'
#
loop_
_entity.id
_entity.type
_entity.pdbx_description
1 polymer ?
#
loop_
_entity_poly.entity_id
_entity_poly.type
_entity_poly.pdbx_seq_one_letter_code
_entity_poly.pdbx_strand_id
1 'polypeptide(L)'
;MNERFCYWSVVDDRYAEMMKIVVASARAVGVFKDFHVWTDRPIGGAICHEVRGFDKTLYLFKIHFLRQAVKKLKYDYFVWLDADTYFVRNPGNVLRVLHGSPVHASLESDACRPGNRRPDWWGCSLSNYATLMRFKGVRSNAIFNVNAGFWIVHHDVIDTFCDLALDFWHFCKKAGYTFTEEPPLAYASHMLCGNPYLHTLKNTADLWASDWTGSYARALPDGRDWLFTDYFSGDRYKVNPAIVHAMRSKAALVAKAKRASIAALTRKNKKT
;
A
#
# COMPACT_ATOMS: atom_id res chain seq x y z
N MET A 1 11.86 17.26 15.78
CA MET A 1 11.21 16.15 16.54
C MET A 1 11.31 14.88 15.73
N ASN A 2 11.70 13.75 16.33
CA ASN A 2 11.70 12.47 15.60
C ASN A 2 10.25 11.98 15.52
N GLU A 3 9.63 12.12 14.36
CA GLU A 3 8.28 11.64 14.09
C GLU A 3 8.22 10.12 14.27
N ARG A 4 7.24 9.66 15.05
CA ARG A 4 7.06 8.23 15.35
C ARG A 4 6.06 7.65 14.35
N PHE A 5 6.41 6.50 13.80
CA PHE A 5 5.49 5.77 12.94
C PHE A 5 5.49 4.27 13.26
N CYS A 6 4.39 3.61 12.93
CA CYS A 6 4.29 2.17 12.93
C CYS A 6 3.81 1.66 11.57
N TYR A 7 4.12 0.42 11.28
CA TYR A 7 3.44 -0.32 10.21
C TYR A 7 2.15 -0.92 10.75
N TRP A 8 1.13 -0.99 9.91
CA TRP A 8 -0.11 -1.63 10.30
C TRP A 8 -0.74 -2.39 9.13
N SER A 9 -1.51 -3.42 9.45
CA SER A 9 -2.22 -4.26 8.50
C SER A 9 -3.41 -4.95 9.16
N VAL A 10 -4.31 -5.47 8.33
CA VAL A 10 -5.41 -6.34 8.77
C VAL A 10 -5.39 -7.58 7.89
N VAL A 11 -5.38 -8.76 8.50
CA VAL A 11 -5.31 -10.02 7.77
C VAL A 11 -6.23 -11.07 8.38
N ASP A 12 -6.88 -11.83 7.50
CA ASP A 12 -7.58 -13.04 7.87
C ASP A 12 -6.64 -14.27 7.83
N ASP A 13 -7.17 -15.43 8.15
CA ASP A 13 -6.42 -16.69 8.17
C ASP A 13 -5.68 -16.99 6.86
N ARG A 14 -6.24 -16.60 5.71
CA ARG A 14 -5.65 -16.85 4.38
C ARG A 14 -4.38 -16.06 4.16
N TYR A 15 -4.33 -14.85 4.72
CA TYR A 15 -3.22 -13.92 4.56
C TYR A 15 -2.25 -13.89 5.74
N ALA A 16 -2.57 -14.58 6.86
CA ALA A 16 -1.71 -14.59 8.04
C ALA A 16 -0.29 -15.14 7.76
N GLU A 17 -0.17 -16.20 6.94
CA GLU A 17 1.14 -16.76 6.56
C GLU A 17 1.95 -15.76 5.71
N MET A 18 1.30 -14.99 4.85
CA MET A 18 1.95 -13.96 4.06
C MET A 18 2.42 -12.81 4.96
N MET A 19 1.59 -12.39 5.93
CA MET A 19 1.97 -11.34 6.87
C MET A 19 3.16 -11.75 7.75
N LYS A 20 3.31 -13.03 8.08
CA LYS A 20 4.54 -13.55 8.73
C LYS A 20 5.78 -13.27 7.89
N ILE A 21 5.68 -13.36 6.55
CA ILE A 21 6.79 -13.06 5.65
C ILE A 21 7.12 -11.57 5.67
N VAL A 22 6.08 -10.71 5.64
CA VAL A 22 6.27 -9.25 5.74
C VAL A 22 7.11 -8.92 6.96
N VAL A 23 6.67 -9.37 8.15
CA VAL A 23 7.36 -9.08 9.41
C VAL A 23 8.76 -9.71 9.45
N ALA A 24 8.89 -10.98 9.05
CA ALA A 24 10.18 -11.67 9.06
C ALA A 24 11.19 -11.04 8.10
N SER A 25 10.77 -10.65 6.89
CA SER A 25 11.63 -9.97 5.93
C SER A 25 12.07 -8.58 6.42
N ALA A 26 11.18 -7.84 7.06
CA ALA A 26 11.51 -6.57 7.69
C ALA A 26 12.59 -6.73 8.76
N ARG A 27 12.43 -7.70 9.66
CA ARG A 27 13.42 -8.02 10.70
C ARG A 27 14.77 -8.45 10.12
N ALA A 28 14.75 -9.25 9.05
CA ALA A 28 15.96 -9.73 8.39
C ALA A 28 16.80 -8.59 7.77
N VAL A 29 16.18 -7.49 7.38
CA VAL A 29 16.87 -6.30 6.84
C VAL A 29 17.06 -5.18 7.87
N GLY A 30 16.85 -5.45 9.16
CA GLY A 30 17.12 -4.50 10.25
C GLY A 30 16.02 -3.44 10.47
N VAL A 31 14.79 -3.71 10.07
CA VAL A 31 13.63 -2.86 10.39
C VAL A 31 13.02 -3.31 11.71
N PHE A 32 13.19 -2.51 12.77
CA PHE A 32 12.72 -2.80 14.13
C PHE A 32 11.54 -1.92 14.57
N LYS A 33 10.87 -1.26 13.63
CA LYS A 33 9.64 -0.51 13.91
C LYS A 33 8.51 -1.45 14.30
N ASP A 34 7.52 -0.94 15.04
CA ASP A 34 6.36 -1.71 15.45
C ASP A 34 5.49 -2.06 14.24
N PHE A 35 5.05 -3.32 14.21
CA PHE A 35 4.05 -3.83 13.29
C PHE A 35 2.79 -4.15 14.09
N HIS A 36 1.74 -3.38 13.91
CA HIS A 36 0.42 -3.63 14.48
C HIS A 36 -0.42 -4.39 13.47
N VAL A 37 -0.83 -5.62 13.81
CA VAL A 37 -1.59 -6.47 12.89
C VAL A 37 -2.88 -6.91 13.56
N TRP A 38 -4.01 -6.54 12.96
CA TRP A 38 -5.32 -7.05 13.35
C TRP A 38 -5.55 -8.40 12.69
N THR A 39 -5.65 -9.44 13.50
CA THR A 39 -5.68 -10.82 13.00
C THR A 39 -6.25 -11.76 14.06
N ASP A 40 -6.79 -12.89 13.61
CA ASP A 40 -7.24 -13.98 14.47
C ASP A 40 -6.09 -14.98 14.78
N ARG A 41 -4.88 -14.75 14.22
CA ARG A 41 -3.74 -15.64 14.39
C ARG A 41 -2.49 -14.91 14.85
N PRO A 42 -1.67 -15.49 15.73
CA PRO A 42 -0.43 -14.87 16.16
C PRO A 42 0.58 -14.78 15.01
N ILE A 43 1.22 -13.62 14.90
CA ILE A 43 2.29 -13.34 13.94
C ILE A 43 3.54 -12.96 14.73
N GLY A 44 4.56 -13.79 14.67
CA GLY A 44 5.82 -13.56 15.39
C GLY A 44 6.49 -12.25 14.99
N GLY A 45 6.89 -11.46 15.98
CA GLY A 45 7.54 -10.16 15.76
C GLY A 45 6.58 -9.00 15.47
N ALA A 46 5.25 -9.24 15.49
CA ALA A 46 4.22 -8.20 15.41
C ALA A 46 3.46 -8.07 16.74
N ILE A 47 2.86 -6.92 16.96
CA ILE A 47 1.87 -6.65 18.00
C ILE A 47 0.51 -7.01 17.41
N CYS A 48 -0.02 -8.17 17.79
CA CYS A 48 -1.28 -8.67 17.26
C CYS A 48 -2.47 -8.14 18.04
N HIS A 49 -3.51 -7.73 17.32
CA HIS A 49 -4.78 -7.29 17.87
C HIS A 49 -5.89 -8.18 17.37
N GLU A 50 -6.85 -8.49 18.21
CA GLU A 50 -7.99 -9.31 17.84
C GLU A 50 -8.92 -8.53 16.87
N VAL A 51 -9.38 -9.21 15.84
CA VAL A 51 -10.34 -8.65 14.87
C VAL A 51 -11.75 -8.95 15.34
N ARG A 52 -12.50 -7.90 15.70
CA ARG A 52 -13.92 -8.01 16.09
C ARG A 52 -14.76 -7.02 15.31
N GLY A 53 -15.94 -7.47 14.88
CA GLY A 53 -17.00 -6.58 14.39
C GLY A 53 -16.75 -5.93 13.03
N PHE A 54 -15.81 -6.44 12.20
CA PHE A 54 -15.55 -5.93 10.87
C PHE A 54 -15.92 -6.95 9.80
N ASP A 55 -16.65 -6.48 8.81
CA ASP A 55 -16.92 -7.27 7.62
C ASP A 55 -15.68 -7.26 6.70
N LYS A 56 -14.94 -8.37 6.73
CA LYS A 56 -13.71 -8.56 5.94
C LYS A 56 -13.99 -8.68 4.44
N THR A 57 -15.26 -8.79 4.02
CA THR A 57 -15.64 -8.85 2.60
C THR A 57 -15.72 -7.46 1.97
N LEU A 58 -15.82 -6.41 2.79
CA LEU A 58 -15.84 -5.04 2.32
C LEU A 58 -14.41 -4.53 2.15
N TYR A 59 -14.03 -4.21 0.93
CA TYR A 59 -12.70 -3.60 0.66
C TYR A 59 -12.46 -2.31 1.46
N LEU A 60 -13.50 -1.62 1.89
CA LEU A 60 -13.43 -0.43 2.74
C LEU A 60 -13.05 -0.73 4.19
N PHE A 61 -12.89 -1.99 4.59
CA PHE A 61 -12.54 -2.33 5.97
C PHE A 61 -11.27 -1.59 6.44
N LYS A 62 -10.30 -1.37 5.56
CA LYS A 62 -9.06 -0.64 5.86
C LYS A 62 -9.36 0.78 6.39
N ILE A 63 -10.31 1.49 5.78
CA ILE A 63 -10.72 2.84 6.18
C ILE A 63 -11.40 2.83 7.56
N HIS A 64 -12.29 1.87 7.79
CA HIS A 64 -12.95 1.72 9.09
C HIS A 64 -11.96 1.35 10.19
N PHE A 65 -11.01 0.44 9.93
CA PHE A 65 -9.95 0.10 10.87
C PHE A 65 -9.04 1.28 11.19
N LEU A 66 -8.65 2.06 10.19
CA LEU A 66 -7.86 3.27 10.38
C LEU A 66 -8.53 4.19 11.39
N ARG A 67 -9.82 4.52 11.17
CA ARG A 67 -10.57 5.42 12.04
C ARG A 67 -10.81 4.84 13.45
N GLN A 68 -11.21 3.60 13.54
CA GLN A 68 -11.73 3.06 14.82
C GLN A 68 -10.65 2.43 15.69
N ALA A 69 -9.63 1.84 15.10
CA ALA A 69 -8.62 1.08 15.79
C ALA A 69 -7.24 1.72 15.73
N VAL A 70 -6.75 2.01 14.53
CA VAL A 70 -5.36 2.46 14.32
C VAL A 70 -5.12 3.83 14.94
N LYS A 71 -6.04 4.78 14.80
CA LYS A 71 -5.89 6.13 15.38
C LYS A 71 -5.79 6.16 16.91
N LYS A 72 -6.18 5.09 17.59
CA LYS A 72 -6.03 4.98 19.06
C LYS A 72 -4.58 4.70 19.46
N LEU A 73 -3.73 4.29 18.54
CA LEU A 73 -2.32 4.08 18.77
C LEU A 73 -1.59 5.44 18.85
N LYS A 74 -0.55 5.50 19.69
CA LYS A 74 0.20 6.75 19.94
C LYS A 74 1.38 6.92 18.98
N TYR A 75 1.08 7.07 17.68
CA TYR A 75 2.06 7.37 16.62
C TYR A 75 1.62 8.61 15.86
N ASP A 76 2.59 9.29 15.25
CA ASP A 76 2.35 10.47 14.44
C ASP A 76 1.91 10.06 13.03
N TYR A 77 2.48 8.95 12.51
CA TYR A 77 2.14 8.40 11.20
C TYR A 77 1.84 6.91 11.24
N PHE A 78 0.94 6.50 10.37
CA PHE A 78 0.53 5.11 10.15
C PHE A 78 0.85 4.69 8.73
N VAL A 79 1.65 3.63 8.60
CA VAL A 79 2.10 3.09 7.31
C VAL A 79 1.38 1.77 7.05
N TRP A 80 0.47 1.78 6.10
CA TRP A 80 -0.21 0.57 5.66
C TRP A 80 0.70 -0.29 4.79
N LEU A 81 0.64 -1.61 4.99
CA LEU A 81 1.22 -2.62 4.13
C LEU A 81 0.23 -3.75 3.86
N ASP A 82 0.02 -4.09 2.60
CA ASP A 82 -0.69 -5.31 2.25
C ASP A 82 0.13 -6.54 2.64
N ALA A 83 -0.56 -7.64 2.94
CA ALA A 83 0.07 -8.88 3.40
C ALA A 83 0.94 -9.57 2.33
N ASP A 84 0.80 -9.20 1.07
CA ASP A 84 1.62 -9.70 -0.02
C ASP A 84 2.81 -8.79 -0.37
N THR A 85 3.24 -7.98 0.58
CA THR A 85 4.49 -7.22 0.49
C THR A 85 5.65 -7.97 1.16
N TYR A 86 6.89 -7.57 0.86
CA TYR A 86 8.07 -8.03 1.59
C TYR A 86 9.21 -7.02 1.48
N PHE A 87 10.08 -7.02 2.48
CA PHE A 87 11.24 -6.14 2.51
C PHE A 87 12.43 -6.83 1.85
N VAL A 88 13.08 -6.15 0.91
CA VAL A 88 14.33 -6.62 0.27
C VAL A 88 15.54 -5.94 0.85
N ARG A 89 15.39 -4.70 1.35
CA ARG A 89 16.40 -3.95 2.09
C ARG A 89 15.75 -3.02 3.10
N ASN A 90 16.54 -2.46 3.99
CA ASN A 90 16.05 -1.46 4.93
C ASN A 90 15.60 -0.20 4.18
N PRO A 91 14.33 0.25 4.33
CA PRO A 91 13.83 1.44 3.64
C PRO A 91 14.36 2.75 4.21
N GLY A 92 15.04 2.72 5.37
CA GLY A 92 15.39 3.93 6.10
C GLY A 92 14.15 4.68 6.60
N ASN A 93 14.16 6.01 6.45
CA ASN A 93 12.99 6.82 6.80
C ASN A 93 11.92 6.76 5.69
N VAL A 94 10.87 5.97 5.91
CA VAL A 94 9.75 5.86 4.96
C VAL A 94 8.96 7.15 4.81
N LEU A 95 8.97 8.02 5.81
CA LEU A 95 8.22 9.28 5.80
C LEU A 95 8.78 10.31 4.80
N ARG A 96 9.98 10.07 4.26
CA ARG A 96 10.58 10.96 3.23
C ARG A 96 9.71 11.13 1.99
N VAL A 97 8.86 10.15 1.67
CA VAL A 97 7.95 10.21 0.49
C VAL A 97 6.77 11.15 0.68
N LEU A 98 6.53 11.62 1.91
CA LEU A 98 5.45 12.56 2.20
C LEU A 98 5.73 13.96 1.64
N HIS A 99 7.00 14.37 1.56
CA HIS A 99 7.39 15.71 1.11
C HIS A 99 6.59 16.84 1.81
N GLY A 100 6.32 16.67 3.11
CA GLY A 100 5.52 17.61 3.90
C GLY A 100 4.00 17.44 3.77
N SER A 101 3.52 16.50 2.96
CA SER A 101 2.11 16.14 2.90
C SER A 101 1.70 15.28 4.11
N PRO A 102 0.48 15.41 4.63
CA PRO A 102 -0.01 14.55 5.70
C PRO A 102 -0.39 13.14 5.22
N VAL A 103 -0.42 12.92 3.91
CA VAL A 103 -0.76 11.62 3.31
C VAL A 103 0.16 11.30 2.13
N HIS A 104 0.35 10.00 1.90
CA HIS A 104 0.97 9.46 0.70
C HIS A 104 0.20 8.21 0.26
N ALA A 105 -0.01 8.07 -1.05
CA ALA A 105 -0.51 6.85 -1.66
C ALA A 105 0.38 6.48 -2.86
N SER A 106 0.59 5.19 -3.07
CA SER A 106 1.43 4.71 -4.17
C SER A 106 0.72 4.87 -5.51
N LEU A 107 1.24 5.74 -6.35
CA LEU A 107 0.64 6.04 -7.65
C LEU A 107 0.85 4.90 -8.64
N GLU A 108 -0.16 4.61 -9.45
CA GLU A 108 -0.08 3.65 -10.54
C GLU A 108 -0.05 4.31 -11.92
N SER A 109 -0.90 5.33 -12.14
CA SER A 109 -0.94 6.07 -13.41
C SER A 109 -1.63 7.42 -13.27
N ASP A 110 -1.60 8.21 -14.33
CA ASP A 110 -2.41 9.41 -14.51
C ASP A 110 -3.58 9.10 -15.45
N ALA A 111 -4.80 9.20 -14.93
CA ALA A 111 -6.02 8.96 -15.68
C ALA A 111 -6.27 10.01 -16.79
N CYS A 112 -5.67 11.18 -16.68
CA CYS A 112 -5.81 12.28 -17.63
C CYS A 112 -4.75 12.27 -18.73
N ARG A 113 -3.74 11.39 -18.65
CA ARG A 113 -2.63 11.40 -19.60
C ARG A 113 -3.09 10.94 -20.99
N PRO A 114 -2.82 11.71 -22.06
CA PRO A 114 -3.04 11.26 -23.42
C PRO A 114 -2.27 9.96 -23.69
N GLY A 115 -2.94 8.98 -24.29
CA GLY A 115 -2.33 7.68 -24.62
C GLY A 115 -2.25 6.71 -23.43
N ASN A 116 -2.83 7.01 -22.27
CA ASN A 116 -3.01 6.01 -21.23
C ASN A 116 -3.87 4.85 -21.78
N ARG A 117 -3.22 3.66 -21.91
CA ARG A 117 -3.84 2.48 -22.53
C ARG A 117 -4.65 1.64 -21.53
N ARG A 118 -4.71 2.01 -20.26
CA ARG A 118 -5.49 1.28 -19.29
C ARG A 118 -6.99 1.56 -19.54
N PRO A 119 -7.77 0.56 -19.97
CA PRO A 119 -9.17 0.80 -20.38
C PRO A 119 -10.05 1.15 -19.18
N ASP A 120 -9.80 0.53 -18.06
CA ASP A 120 -10.57 0.73 -16.84
C ASP A 120 -9.73 0.58 -15.57
N TRP A 121 -10.33 0.98 -14.46
CA TRP A 121 -9.82 0.77 -13.12
C TRP A 121 -11.00 0.45 -12.19
N TRP A 122 -11.03 -0.78 -11.72
CA TRP A 122 -12.13 -1.31 -10.90
C TRP A 122 -13.51 -1.15 -11.54
N GLY A 123 -13.64 -1.51 -12.82
CA GLY A 123 -14.91 -1.45 -13.56
C GLY A 123 -15.37 -0.05 -13.97
N CYS A 124 -14.49 0.95 -13.84
CA CYS A 124 -14.74 2.32 -14.30
C CYS A 124 -13.67 2.73 -15.31
N SER A 125 -14.07 3.26 -16.47
CA SER A 125 -13.07 3.82 -17.39
C SER A 125 -12.29 4.94 -16.71
N LEU A 126 -11.00 5.08 -17.04
CA LEU A 126 -10.19 6.14 -16.43
C LEU A 126 -10.73 7.55 -16.72
N SER A 127 -11.37 7.76 -17.87
CA SER A 127 -12.04 9.03 -18.18
C SER A 127 -13.25 9.30 -17.29
N ASN A 128 -14.08 8.28 -17.03
CA ASN A 128 -15.21 8.40 -16.10
C ASN A 128 -14.72 8.63 -14.67
N TYR A 129 -13.69 7.88 -14.24
CA TYR A 129 -13.06 8.10 -12.95
C TYR A 129 -12.55 9.54 -12.79
N ALA A 130 -11.83 10.06 -13.78
CA ALA A 130 -11.36 11.44 -13.77
C ALA A 130 -12.52 12.46 -13.71
N THR A 131 -13.61 12.18 -14.41
CA THR A 131 -14.83 13.00 -14.37
C THR A 131 -15.46 13.00 -12.98
N LEU A 132 -15.61 11.84 -12.34
CA LEU A 132 -16.12 11.71 -10.97
C LEU A 132 -15.25 12.48 -9.96
N MET A 133 -13.92 12.36 -10.07
CA MET A 133 -12.96 13.08 -9.24
C MET A 133 -13.13 14.60 -9.37
N ARG A 134 -13.23 15.11 -10.61
CA ARG A 134 -13.45 16.54 -10.87
C ARG A 134 -14.79 17.03 -10.37
N PHE A 135 -15.84 16.24 -10.55
CA PHE A 135 -17.17 16.57 -10.03
C PHE A 135 -17.15 16.72 -8.51
N LYS A 136 -16.36 15.90 -7.82
CA LYS A 136 -16.15 15.97 -6.38
C LYS A 136 -15.12 17.02 -5.94
N GLY A 137 -14.68 17.88 -6.84
CA GLY A 137 -13.87 19.05 -6.51
C GLY A 137 -12.37 18.90 -6.68
N VAL A 138 -11.86 17.78 -7.20
CA VAL A 138 -10.44 17.66 -7.54
C VAL A 138 -10.09 18.59 -8.69
N ARG A 139 -9.21 19.56 -8.44
CA ARG A 139 -8.82 20.60 -9.38
C ARG A 139 -7.49 20.34 -10.09
N SER A 140 -6.81 19.27 -9.73
CA SER A 140 -5.52 18.91 -10.34
C SER A 140 -5.66 18.62 -11.84
N ASN A 141 -4.67 19.06 -12.63
CA ASN A 141 -4.55 18.70 -14.05
C ASN A 141 -4.25 17.20 -14.23
N ALA A 142 -3.56 16.59 -13.27
CA ALA A 142 -3.29 15.15 -13.23
C ALA A 142 -4.20 14.50 -12.18
N ILE A 143 -4.88 13.43 -12.55
CA ILE A 143 -5.72 12.63 -11.67
C ILE A 143 -5.16 11.23 -11.62
N PHE A 144 -4.59 10.87 -10.47
CA PHE A 144 -3.91 9.60 -10.28
C PHE A 144 -4.86 8.52 -9.81
N ASN A 145 -4.67 7.33 -10.34
CA ASN A 145 -5.08 6.12 -9.68
C ASN A 145 -3.92 5.57 -8.85
N VAL A 146 -4.24 4.87 -7.78
CA VAL A 146 -3.29 4.41 -6.78
C VAL A 146 -3.37 2.91 -6.59
N ASN A 147 -2.33 2.33 -6.04
CA ASN A 147 -2.34 0.98 -5.49
C ASN A 147 -2.44 1.07 -3.96
N ALA A 148 -3.38 0.34 -3.39
CA ALA A 148 -3.62 0.36 -1.95
C ALA A 148 -2.67 -0.52 -1.13
N GLY A 149 -1.65 -1.12 -1.74
CA GLY A 149 -0.68 -1.99 -1.05
C GLY A 149 0.29 -1.25 -0.14
N PHE A 150 0.49 0.05 -0.38
CA PHE A 150 1.31 0.93 0.45
C PHE A 150 0.76 2.35 0.47
N TRP A 151 0.47 2.86 1.65
CA TRP A 151 0.07 4.25 1.87
C TRP A 151 0.39 4.71 3.29
N ILE A 152 0.50 6.01 3.49
CA ILE A 152 0.84 6.64 4.76
C ILE A 152 -0.19 7.71 5.07
N VAL A 153 -0.56 7.83 6.34
CA VAL A 153 -1.47 8.88 6.81
C VAL A 153 -0.97 9.43 8.15
N HIS A 154 -1.01 10.77 8.30
CA HIS A 154 -0.73 11.44 9.56
C HIS A 154 -1.91 11.32 10.51
N HIS A 155 -1.65 11.19 11.81
CA HIS A 155 -2.66 11.03 12.85
C HIS A 155 -3.77 12.10 12.79
N ASP A 156 -3.38 13.36 12.65
CA ASP A 156 -4.31 14.49 12.75
C ASP A 156 -5.33 14.57 11.60
N VAL A 157 -5.05 13.91 10.48
CA VAL A 157 -5.95 13.94 9.31
C VAL A 157 -6.76 12.66 9.11
N ILE A 158 -6.63 11.67 10.01
CA ILE A 158 -7.32 10.38 9.84
C ILE A 158 -8.83 10.53 9.66
N ASP A 159 -9.48 11.32 10.50
CA ASP A 159 -10.94 11.48 10.40
C ASP A 159 -11.34 12.15 9.09
N THR A 160 -10.66 13.22 8.70
CA THR A 160 -10.89 13.89 7.42
C THR A 160 -10.60 12.97 6.23
N PHE A 161 -9.50 12.21 6.29
CA PHE A 161 -9.15 11.23 5.27
C PHE A 161 -10.24 10.16 5.09
N CYS A 162 -10.72 9.61 6.20
CA CYS A 162 -11.79 8.60 6.20
C CYS A 162 -13.12 9.18 5.70
N ASP A 163 -13.49 10.41 6.12
CA ASP A 163 -14.71 11.07 5.66
C ASP A 163 -14.69 11.32 4.15
N LEU A 164 -13.58 11.85 3.64
CA LEU A 164 -13.39 12.07 2.19
C LEU A 164 -13.50 10.75 1.41
N ALA A 165 -12.82 9.70 1.87
CA ALA A 165 -12.84 8.41 1.20
C ALA A 165 -14.25 7.79 1.19
N LEU A 166 -14.96 7.79 2.32
CA LEU A 166 -16.31 7.24 2.42
C LEU A 166 -17.34 8.07 1.64
N ASP A 167 -17.24 9.40 1.68
CA ASP A 167 -18.11 10.27 0.90
C ASP A 167 -17.94 10.03 -0.61
N PHE A 168 -16.71 9.89 -1.08
CA PHE A 168 -16.46 9.56 -2.49
C PHE A 168 -16.99 8.18 -2.86
N TRP A 169 -16.81 7.19 -2.01
CA TRP A 169 -17.35 5.84 -2.24
C TRP A 169 -18.88 5.86 -2.34
N HIS A 170 -19.56 6.53 -1.41
CA HIS A 170 -21.02 6.66 -1.45
C HIS A 170 -21.52 7.41 -2.69
N PHE A 171 -20.81 8.46 -3.08
CA PHE A 171 -21.11 9.20 -4.30
C PHE A 171 -21.01 8.31 -5.54
N CYS A 172 -19.90 7.57 -5.68
CA CYS A 172 -19.69 6.67 -6.81
C CYS A 172 -20.71 5.52 -6.84
N LYS A 173 -21.05 4.96 -5.67
CA LYS A 173 -22.08 3.93 -5.56
C LYS A 173 -23.46 4.43 -6.04
N LYS A 174 -23.83 5.67 -5.72
CA LYS A 174 -25.05 6.30 -6.23
C LYS A 174 -25.01 6.51 -7.75
N ALA A 175 -23.82 6.71 -8.31
CA ALA A 175 -23.60 6.81 -9.75
C ALA A 175 -23.50 5.46 -10.47
N GLY A 176 -23.74 4.34 -9.77
CA GLY A 176 -23.73 3.00 -10.33
C GLY A 176 -22.37 2.30 -10.35
N TYR A 177 -21.34 2.88 -9.70
CA TYR A 177 -20.00 2.26 -9.60
C TYR A 177 -19.81 1.61 -8.24
N THR A 178 -19.34 0.36 -8.24
CA THR A 178 -18.97 -0.39 -7.02
C THR A 178 -17.44 -0.47 -6.96
N PHE A 179 -16.81 0.58 -6.46
CA PHE A 179 -15.37 0.60 -6.30
C PHE A 179 -14.90 -0.21 -5.09
N THR A 180 -13.68 -0.70 -5.18
CA THR A 180 -12.90 -1.15 -4.03
C THR A 180 -12.41 0.05 -3.21
N GLU A 181 -11.43 -0.14 -2.33
CA GLU A 181 -10.84 0.94 -1.53
C GLU A 181 -9.93 1.89 -2.32
N GLU A 182 -9.36 1.47 -3.46
CA GLU A 182 -8.36 2.26 -4.17
C GLU A 182 -8.90 3.61 -4.69
N PRO A 183 -10.05 3.70 -5.39
CA PRO A 183 -10.60 4.99 -5.80
C PRO A 183 -10.94 5.94 -4.64
N PRO A 184 -11.56 5.48 -3.53
CA PRO A 184 -11.73 6.29 -2.33
C PRO A 184 -10.43 6.80 -1.72
N LEU A 185 -9.39 5.93 -1.62
CA LEU A 185 -8.07 6.32 -1.13
C LEU A 185 -7.41 7.36 -2.03
N ALA A 186 -7.51 7.18 -3.35
CA ALA A 186 -7.00 8.14 -4.32
C ALA A 186 -7.68 9.51 -4.17
N TYR A 187 -9.00 9.53 -4.03
CA TYR A 187 -9.74 10.78 -3.82
C TYR A 187 -9.31 11.49 -2.54
N ALA A 188 -9.29 10.80 -1.41
CA ALA A 188 -8.87 11.37 -0.14
C ALA A 188 -7.43 11.90 -0.20
N SER A 189 -6.54 11.15 -0.87
CA SER A 189 -5.14 11.57 -1.07
C SER A 189 -5.04 12.83 -1.93
N HIS A 190 -5.81 12.93 -3.03
CA HIS A 190 -5.86 14.14 -3.85
C HIS A 190 -6.33 15.38 -3.08
N MET A 191 -7.32 15.20 -2.22
CA MET A 191 -7.89 16.32 -1.45
C MET A 191 -6.96 16.82 -0.35
N LEU A 192 -6.12 15.95 0.20
CA LEU A 192 -5.22 16.26 1.32
C LEU A 192 -3.76 16.52 0.89
N CYS A 193 -3.38 16.04 -0.29
CA CYS A 193 -2.04 16.22 -0.84
C CYS A 193 -1.97 17.51 -1.65
N GLY A 194 -1.15 18.47 -1.22
CA GLY A 194 -1.07 19.78 -1.88
C GLY A 194 -0.45 19.77 -3.28
N ASN A 195 0.39 18.76 -3.59
CA ASN A 195 1.04 18.61 -4.89
C ASN A 195 1.19 17.13 -5.28
N PRO A 196 0.32 16.61 -6.15
CA PRO A 196 0.35 15.22 -6.55
C PRO A 196 1.64 14.81 -7.29
N TYR A 197 2.35 15.74 -7.94
CA TYR A 197 3.62 15.44 -8.61
C TYR A 197 4.75 15.04 -7.67
N LEU A 198 4.68 15.40 -6.38
CA LEU A 198 5.66 14.96 -5.38
C LEU A 198 5.60 13.44 -5.11
N HIS A 199 4.48 12.82 -5.45
CA HIS A 199 4.25 11.38 -5.27
C HIS A 199 4.40 10.57 -6.56
N THR A 200 5.20 11.04 -7.51
CA THR A 200 5.45 10.30 -8.76
C THR A 200 6.12 8.96 -8.49
N LEU A 201 5.94 8.00 -9.39
CA LEU A 201 6.60 6.70 -9.31
C LEU A 201 8.11 6.83 -9.16
N LYS A 202 8.74 7.80 -9.85
CA LYS A 202 10.16 8.07 -9.76
C LYS A 202 10.59 8.39 -8.33
N ASN A 203 9.84 9.23 -7.63
CA ASN A 203 10.17 9.66 -6.27
C ASN A 203 10.00 8.55 -5.23
N THR A 204 9.13 7.57 -5.51
CA THR A 204 8.75 6.51 -4.57
C THR A 204 9.31 5.14 -4.93
N ALA A 205 9.80 4.95 -6.17
CA ALA A 205 10.21 3.66 -6.70
C ALA A 205 11.36 2.97 -5.93
N ASP A 206 12.24 3.77 -5.29
CA ASP A 206 13.30 3.23 -4.41
C ASP A 206 12.76 2.77 -3.05
N LEU A 207 11.57 3.21 -2.67
CA LEU A 207 10.95 2.79 -1.44
C LEU A 207 10.04 1.58 -1.67
N TRP A 208 9.11 1.68 -2.60
CA TRP A 208 8.07 0.68 -2.82
C TRP A 208 7.83 0.43 -4.31
N ALA A 209 7.64 -0.83 -4.66
CA ALA A 209 7.34 -1.26 -6.02
C ALA A 209 6.36 -2.42 -6.02
N SER A 210 5.47 -2.45 -7.01
CA SER A 210 4.57 -3.58 -7.27
C SER A 210 5.01 -4.36 -8.51
N ASP A 211 4.94 -5.69 -8.45
CA ASP A 211 5.18 -6.56 -9.61
C ASP A 211 3.90 -6.83 -10.42
N TRP A 212 2.83 -6.08 -10.17
CA TRP A 212 1.58 -6.20 -10.91
C TRP A 212 1.76 -5.84 -12.39
N THR A 213 1.03 -6.52 -13.28
CA THR A 213 1.15 -6.30 -14.72
C THR A 213 0.73 -4.94 -15.20
N GLY A 214 -0.18 -4.32 -14.50
CA GLY A 214 -0.61 -2.96 -14.74
C GLY A 214 0.40 -1.95 -14.23
N SER A 215 1.24 -2.32 -13.26
CA SER A 215 2.36 -1.52 -12.83
C SER A 215 3.52 -1.76 -13.80
N TYR A 216 4.27 -0.76 -14.07
CA TYR A 216 5.34 -0.77 -15.06
C TYR A 216 6.66 -1.27 -14.47
N ALA A 217 6.57 -1.92 -13.31
CA ALA A 217 7.70 -2.57 -12.67
C ALA A 217 7.93 -3.96 -13.24
N ARG A 218 9.18 -4.26 -13.62
CA ARG A 218 9.62 -5.60 -14.02
C ARG A 218 10.80 -6.01 -13.17
N ALA A 219 10.78 -7.22 -12.64
CA ALA A 219 12.00 -7.83 -12.13
C ALA A 219 12.98 -8.02 -13.29
N LEU A 220 14.20 -7.54 -13.15
CA LEU A 220 15.27 -7.83 -14.09
C LEU A 220 15.75 -9.28 -13.91
N PRO A 221 16.42 -9.86 -14.93
CA PRO A 221 16.81 -11.27 -14.90
C PRO A 221 17.70 -11.68 -13.72
N ASP A 222 18.47 -10.76 -13.14
CA ASP A 222 19.29 -11.00 -11.95
C ASP A 222 18.50 -11.02 -10.63
N GLY A 223 17.21 -10.68 -10.68
CA GLY A 223 16.32 -10.65 -9.51
C GLY A 223 16.64 -9.58 -8.48
N ARG A 224 17.61 -8.70 -8.74
CA ARG A 224 18.04 -7.65 -7.80
C ARG A 224 17.47 -6.29 -8.13
N ASP A 225 17.44 -5.96 -9.41
CA ASP A 225 16.96 -4.68 -9.91
C ASP A 225 15.57 -4.81 -10.51
N TRP A 226 14.87 -3.68 -10.54
CA TRP A 226 13.57 -3.53 -11.17
C TRP A 226 13.62 -2.49 -12.26
N LEU A 227 12.94 -2.74 -13.39
CA LEU A 227 12.77 -1.77 -14.44
C LEU A 227 11.40 -1.11 -14.31
N PHE A 228 11.42 0.19 -14.10
CA PHE A 228 10.20 1.02 -14.06
C PHE A 228 10.02 1.81 -15.33
N THR A 229 8.77 2.07 -15.65
CA THR A 229 8.40 3.10 -16.62
C THR A 229 7.77 4.26 -15.87
N ASP A 230 8.36 5.43 -15.99
CA ASP A 230 7.75 6.65 -15.49
C ASP A 230 6.52 6.99 -16.33
N TYR A 231 5.37 7.11 -15.67
CA TYR A 231 4.13 7.43 -16.36
C TYR A 231 4.06 8.84 -16.93
N PHE A 232 4.82 9.75 -16.35
CA PHE A 232 4.78 11.16 -16.75
C PHE A 232 5.68 11.44 -17.94
N SER A 233 6.89 10.90 -17.94
CA SER A 233 7.85 11.08 -19.03
C SER A 233 7.82 9.94 -20.04
N GLY A 234 7.41 8.75 -19.64
CA GLY A 234 7.56 7.51 -20.41
C GLY A 234 8.96 6.91 -20.33
N ASP A 235 9.86 7.54 -19.58
CA ASP A 235 11.23 7.07 -19.42
C ASP A 235 11.29 5.76 -18.66
N ARG A 236 12.29 4.95 -18.99
CA ARG A 236 12.58 3.70 -18.28
C ARG A 236 13.86 3.84 -17.50
N TYR A 237 13.81 3.43 -16.23
CA TYR A 237 14.97 3.49 -15.36
C TYR A 237 15.01 2.31 -14.40
N LYS A 238 16.22 1.96 -13.99
CA LYS A 238 16.43 0.94 -12.97
C LYS A 238 16.17 1.51 -11.59
N VAL A 239 15.54 0.73 -10.73
CA VAL A 239 15.33 1.02 -9.31
C VAL A 239 15.64 -0.21 -8.47
N ASN A 240 15.92 0.03 -7.21
CA ASN A 240 16.12 -1.03 -6.22
C ASN A 240 15.18 -0.77 -5.04
N PRO A 241 13.91 -1.19 -5.14
CA PRO A 241 12.92 -0.92 -4.11
C PRO A 241 13.31 -1.57 -2.78
N ALA A 242 12.97 -0.89 -1.69
CA ALA A 242 13.16 -1.47 -0.35
C ALA A 242 12.03 -2.43 0.02
N ILE A 243 10.81 -2.14 -0.45
CA ILE A 243 9.61 -2.94 -0.21
C ILE A 243 9.01 -3.31 -1.57
N VAL A 244 8.67 -4.58 -1.74
CA VAL A 244 8.09 -5.13 -2.98
C VAL A 244 6.70 -5.68 -2.69
N HIS A 245 5.74 -5.30 -3.53
CA HIS A 245 4.38 -5.83 -3.53
C HIS A 245 4.28 -6.97 -4.54
N ALA A 246 4.13 -8.20 -4.04
CA ALA A 246 4.24 -9.44 -4.80
C ALA A 246 2.88 -9.90 -5.38
N MET A 247 2.29 -9.11 -6.25
CA MET A 247 1.00 -9.44 -6.87
C MET A 247 1.06 -10.67 -7.77
N ARG A 248 2.11 -10.77 -8.59
CA ARG A 248 2.32 -11.91 -9.51
C ARG A 248 3.08 -13.06 -8.86
N SER A 249 4.02 -12.74 -8.00
CA SER A 249 4.89 -13.71 -7.36
C SER A 249 4.34 -14.26 -6.05
N LYS A 250 3.05 -14.02 -5.72
CA LYS A 250 2.39 -14.51 -4.49
C LYS A 250 2.69 -15.97 -4.19
N ALA A 251 2.49 -16.86 -5.18
CA ALA A 251 2.72 -18.29 -5.01
C ALA A 251 4.21 -18.61 -4.73
N ALA A 252 5.13 -17.94 -5.42
CA ALA A 252 6.55 -18.07 -5.21
C ALA A 252 6.98 -17.54 -3.84
N LEU A 253 6.40 -16.43 -3.39
CA LEU A 253 6.65 -15.85 -2.08
C LEU A 253 6.20 -16.81 -0.96
N VAL A 254 4.99 -17.36 -1.05
CA VAL A 254 4.47 -18.36 -0.10
C VAL A 254 5.33 -19.63 -0.10
N ALA A 255 5.76 -20.11 -1.27
CA ALA A 255 6.65 -21.27 -1.37
C ALA A 255 8.02 -21.01 -0.73
N LYS A 256 8.59 -19.81 -0.92
CA LYS A 256 9.86 -19.40 -0.29
C LYS A 256 9.72 -19.33 1.24
N ALA A 257 8.62 -18.81 1.76
CA ALA A 257 8.36 -18.75 3.19
C ALA A 257 8.22 -20.14 3.83
N LYS A 258 7.45 -21.02 3.18
CA LYS A 258 7.31 -22.41 3.64
C LYS A 258 8.67 -23.11 3.72
N ARG A 259 9.56 -22.93 2.71
CA ARG A 259 10.92 -23.49 2.73
C ARG A 259 11.77 -22.91 3.87
N ALA A 260 11.71 -21.59 4.10
CA ALA A 260 12.44 -20.94 5.18
C ALA A 260 11.96 -21.41 6.57
N SER A 261 10.65 -21.59 6.77
CA SER A 261 10.06 -22.11 8.00
C SER A 261 10.47 -23.56 8.26
N ILE A 262 10.47 -24.41 7.23
CA ILE A 262 10.94 -25.81 7.33
C ILE A 262 12.44 -25.83 7.67
N ALA A 263 13.26 -25.01 7.03
CA ALA A 263 14.70 -24.95 7.31
C ALA A 263 15.00 -24.47 8.75
N ALA A 264 14.21 -23.52 9.27
CA ALA A 264 14.33 -23.05 10.65
C ALA A 264 13.97 -24.15 11.69
N LEU A 265 12.90 -24.91 11.42
CA LEU A 265 12.49 -26.05 12.26
C LEU A 265 13.54 -27.15 12.27
N THR A 266 14.12 -27.49 11.11
CA THR A 266 15.17 -28.49 10.97
C THR A 266 16.45 -28.10 11.70
N ARG A 267 16.80 -26.81 11.75
CA ARG A 267 17.95 -26.30 12.52
C ARG A 267 17.73 -26.35 14.04
N LYS A 268 16.49 -26.12 14.50
CA LYS A 268 16.16 -26.25 15.92
C LYS A 268 16.29 -27.69 16.41
N ASN A 269 15.79 -28.64 15.63
CA ASN A 269 15.86 -30.08 15.98
C ASN A 269 17.27 -30.69 15.89
N LYS A 270 18.25 -30.00 15.29
CA LYS A 270 19.66 -30.42 15.29
C LYS A 270 20.48 -29.86 16.45
N LYS A 271 19.89 -28.94 17.25
CA LYS A 271 20.56 -28.35 18.42
C LYS A 271 20.04 -28.89 19.77
N THR A 272 19.03 -29.74 19.70
CA THR A 272 18.56 -30.59 20.82
C THR A 272 19.07 -32.00 20.63
#